data_2b044a2db225183f3f40266ca0242f5d
#
_entry.id   2b044a2db225183f3f40266ca0242f5d
#
_cell.length_a   1.000
_cell.length_b   1.000
_cell.length_c   1.000
_cell.angle_alpha   90.00
_cell.angle_beta   90.00
_cell.angle_gamma   90.00
#
_symmetry.space_group_name_H-M   'P 1'
#
loop_
_entity.id
_entity.type
_entity.pdbx_description
1 polymer ?
#
loop_
_entity_poly.entity_id
_entity_poly.type
_entity_poly.pdbx_seq_one_letter_code
_entity_poly.pdbx_strand_id
1 'polypeptide(L)'
;MNHDDALCLSLDWSDRRRPGADDARMILSQSNGTLCMVPSLNSAAPLPQACETWSAHDYEAWITAWDCWNDGVVAWSGGDDLALKGWDMRMPLYNGQRASIFTTRKWYVLMTYFFSFEGGVTTIQSHPHKQHYWAVESYDENKPLLDPRSTPSPIRETEVGGGIWRTKWHPDESQKLLLACMHGGLVVLDCPGLDAGAPSPDSMRILTKFQGHNSIAYGCDWERGSPQDHLIYSCSFYDASMHIWKW
;
A
#
# COMPACT_ATOMS: atom_id res chain seq x y z
N MET A 1 -3.81 -25.95 2.75
CA MET A 1 -4.47 -25.21 3.84
C MET A 1 -5.95 -25.15 3.53
N ASN A 2 -6.80 -25.44 4.50
CA ASN A 2 -8.24 -25.27 4.29
C ASN A 2 -8.54 -23.80 4.05
N HIS A 3 -9.42 -23.49 3.11
CA HIS A 3 -9.83 -22.11 2.81
C HIS A 3 -10.44 -21.38 4.02
N ASP A 4 -10.85 -22.11 5.04
CA ASP A 4 -11.54 -21.58 6.23
C ASP A 4 -10.61 -20.92 7.26
N ASP A 5 -9.28 -21.06 7.15
CA ASP A 5 -8.29 -20.54 8.11
C ASP A 5 -7.44 -19.38 7.56
N ALA A 6 -7.86 -18.72 6.49
CA ALA A 6 -7.11 -17.62 5.91
C ALA A 6 -7.21 -16.37 6.79
N LEU A 7 -6.05 -15.79 7.14
CA LEU A 7 -5.96 -14.54 7.90
C LEU A 7 -6.14 -13.34 6.96
N CYS A 8 -6.88 -12.32 7.40
CA CYS A 8 -6.90 -11.03 6.73
C CYS A 8 -5.60 -10.28 7.05
N LEU A 9 -4.82 -9.96 6.03
CA LEU A 9 -3.51 -9.31 6.18
C LEU A 9 -3.58 -7.80 5.96
N SER A 10 -4.48 -7.34 5.07
CA SER A 10 -4.74 -5.91 4.89
C SER A 10 -6.16 -5.66 4.44
N LEU A 11 -6.58 -4.42 4.61
CA LEU A 11 -7.84 -3.91 4.08
C LEU A 11 -7.69 -2.46 3.63
N ASP A 12 -8.51 -2.05 2.66
CA ASP A 12 -8.61 -0.67 2.24
C ASP A 12 -10.03 -0.29 1.81
N TRP A 13 -10.38 1.00 2.01
CA TRP A 13 -11.66 1.58 1.63
C TRP A 13 -11.56 2.39 0.35
N SER A 14 -12.56 2.27 -0.52
CA SER A 14 -12.58 2.97 -1.81
C SER A 14 -12.90 4.46 -1.71
N ASP A 15 -13.42 4.93 -0.58
CA ASP A 15 -13.93 6.29 -0.36
C ASP A 15 -12.91 7.25 0.26
N ARG A 16 -11.62 6.95 0.22
CA ARG A 16 -10.57 7.79 0.85
C ARG A 16 -10.62 9.26 0.48
N ARG A 17 -11.06 9.60 -0.74
CA ARG A 17 -11.23 10.98 -1.22
C ARG A 17 -12.64 11.53 -1.05
N ARG A 18 -13.61 10.67 -0.76
CA ARG A 18 -15.02 11.01 -0.50
C ARG A 18 -15.53 10.27 0.72
N PRO A 19 -14.98 10.57 1.92
CA PRO A 19 -15.30 9.83 3.13
C PRO A 19 -16.82 9.81 3.39
N GLY A 20 -17.33 8.60 3.68
CA GLY A 20 -18.75 8.39 3.95
C GLY A 20 -19.62 8.28 2.70
N ALA A 21 -19.05 8.04 1.53
CA ALA A 21 -19.82 7.76 0.33
C ALA A 21 -20.69 6.49 0.51
N ASP A 22 -21.96 6.56 0.12
CA ASP A 22 -22.90 5.44 0.25
C ASP A 22 -22.51 4.21 -0.56
N ASP A 23 -21.69 4.39 -1.61
CA ASP A 23 -21.16 3.36 -2.49
C ASP A 23 -19.77 2.87 -2.10
N ALA A 24 -19.26 3.27 -0.94
CA ALA A 24 -17.94 2.85 -0.44
C ALA A 24 -17.85 1.33 -0.36
N ARG A 25 -16.79 0.79 -0.93
CA ARG A 25 -16.46 -0.63 -0.96
C ARG A 25 -15.16 -0.89 -0.19
N MET A 26 -15.04 -2.10 0.33
CA MET A 26 -13.83 -2.54 1.01
C MET A 26 -13.17 -3.65 0.19
N ILE A 27 -11.85 -3.66 0.15
CA ILE A 27 -11.06 -4.75 -0.39
C ILE A 27 -10.12 -5.28 0.67
N LEU A 28 -9.98 -6.60 0.75
CA LEU A 28 -9.16 -7.30 1.71
C LEU A 28 -8.17 -8.20 0.99
N SER A 29 -6.99 -8.38 1.57
CA SER A 29 -6.01 -9.38 1.17
C SER A 29 -5.86 -10.43 2.27
N GLN A 30 -5.56 -11.67 1.86
CA GLN A 30 -5.55 -12.82 2.75
C GLN A 30 -4.25 -13.63 2.64
N SER A 31 -3.92 -14.35 3.72
CA SER A 31 -2.71 -15.16 3.83
C SER A 31 -2.61 -16.34 2.86
N ASN A 32 -3.72 -16.72 2.24
CA ASN A 32 -3.76 -17.77 1.22
C ASN A 32 -3.61 -17.23 -0.22
N GLY A 33 -3.22 -15.97 -0.39
CA GLY A 33 -3.05 -15.34 -1.69
C GLY A 33 -4.33 -14.83 -2.34
N THR A 34 -5.48 -14.92 -1.66
CA THR A 34 -6.74 -14.43 -2.21
C THR A 34 -6.99 -12.96 -1.88
N LEU A 35 -7.79 -12.33 -2.73
CA LEU A 35 -8.41 -11.03 -2.44
C LEU A 35 -9.92 -11.21 -2.31
N CYS A 36 -10.52 -10.38 -1.46
CA CYS A 36 -11.96 -10.33 -1.26
C CYS A 36 -12.45 -8.89 -1.40
N MET A 37 -13.36 -8.64 -2.32
CA MET A 37 -14.06 -7.36 -2.44
C MET A 37 -15.41 -7.45 -1.74
N VAL A 38 -15.59 -6.60 -0.75
CA VAL A 38 -16.85 -6.43 -0.02
C VAL A 38 -17.59 -5.26 -0.64
N PRO A 39 -18.83 -5.45 -1.14
CA PRO A 39 -19.62 -4.36 -1.68
C PRO A 39 -19.99 -3.36 -0.59
N SER A 40 -20.63 -2.27 -0.97
CA SER A 40 -21.13 -1.30 0.00
C SER A 40 -21.89 -1.97 1.14
N LEU A 41 -21.59 -1.57 2.38
CA LEU A 41 -22.29 -2.02 3.58
C LEU A 41 -23.78 -1.63 3.60
N ASN A 42 -24.15 -0.66 2.77
CA ASN A 42 -25.54 -0.26 2.55
C ASN A 42 -26.28 -1.16 1.54
N SER A 43 -25.60 -2.18 0.99
CA SER A 43 -26.24 -3.16 0.12
C SER A 43 -27.33 -3.96 0.87
N ALA A 44 -28.47 -4.15 0.25
CA ALA A 44 -29.55 -4.98 0.80
C ALA A 44 -29.22 -6.49 0.85
N ALA A 45 -28.14 -6.92 0.19
CA ALA A 45 -27.68 -8.31 0.19
C ALA A 45 -26.88 -8.64 1.46
N PRO A 46 -27.06 -9.81 2.07
CA PRO A 46 -26.20 -10.26 3.18
C PRO A 46 -24.73 -10.30 2.78
N LEU A 47 -23.84 -9.72 3.60
CA LEU A 47 -22.41 -9.55 3.30
C LEU A 47 -21.72 -10.82 2.77
N PRO A 48 -21.87 -12.01 3.35
CA PRO A 48 -21.16 -13.19 2.84
C PRO A 48 -21.51 -13.59 1.40
N GLN A 49 -22.75 -13.30 0.97
CA GLN A 49 -23.24 -13.65 -0.36
C GLN A 49 -22.89 -12.60 -1.43
N ALA A 50 -22.55 -11.39 -0.99
CA ALA A 50 -22.23 -10.29 -1.87
C ALA A 50 -20.71 -10.12 -2.09
N CYS A 51 -19.87 -10.81 -1.29
CA CYS A 51 -18.42 -10.73 -1.41
C CYS A 51 -17.92 -11.46 -2.65
N GLU A 52 -17.05 -10.80 -3.40
CA GLU A 52 -16.32 -11.39 -4.51
C GLU A 52 -14.93 -11.78 -4.08
N THR A 53 -14.56 -13.06 -4.18
CA THR A 53 -13.24 -13.57 -3.81
C THR A 53 -12.58 -14.21 -5.02
N TRP A 54 -11.29 -13.95 -5.22
CA TRP A 54 -10.50 -14.55 -6.29
C TRP A 54 -9.06 -14.81 -5.86
N SER A 55 -8.41 -15.81 -6.46
CA SER A 55 -7.00 -16.07 -6.29
C SER A 55 -6.20 -14.98 -7.02
N ALA A 56 -5.42 -14.24 -6.28
CA ALA A 56 -4.66 -13.09 -6.77
C ALA A 56 -3.15 -13.37 -6.80
N HIS A 57 -2.62 -14.05 -5.80
CA HIS A 57 -1.21 -14.32 -5.61
C HIS A 57 -0.96 -15.81 -5.35
N ASP A 58 0.24 -16.26 -5.67
CA ASP A 58 0.65 -17.67 -5.48
C ASP A 58 1.02 -17.95 -4.01
N TYR A 59 1.30 -16.89 -3.22
CA TYR A 59 1.63 -16.90 -1.80
C TYR A 59 0.81 -15.83 -1.07
N GLU A 60 1.21 -15.46 0.15
CA GLU A 60 0.53 -14.46 0.96
C GLU A 60 0.32 -13.15 0.18
N ALA A 61 -0.92 -12.69 0.10
CA ALA A 61 -1.24 -11.35 -0.40
C ALA A 61 -1.08 -10.35 0.74
N TRP A 62 0.11 -9.74 0.87
CA TRP A 62 0.46 -8.86 1.99
C TRP A 62 -0.33 -7.57 2.03
N ILE A 63 -0.68 -7.05 0.86
CA ILE A 63 -1.31 -5.74 0.76
C ILE A 63 -2.33 -5.69 -0.38
N THR A 64 -3.39 -4.97 -0.15
CA THR A 64 -4.29 -4.48 -1.20
C THR A 64 -4.66 -3.02 -0.94
N ALA A 65 -4.82 -2.24 -2.00
CA ALA A 65 -5.17 -0.84 -1.94
C ALA A 65 -6.01 -0.41 -3.15
N TRP A 66 -7.00 0.45 -2.91
CA TRP A 66 -7.72 1.11 -3.98
C TRP A 66 -6.87 2.22 -4.62
N ASP A 67 -7.03 2.39 -5.93
CA ASP A 67 -6.67 3.64 -6.57
C ASP A 67 -7.66 4.71 -6.14
N CYS A 68 -7.25 5.59 -5.24
CA CYS A 68 -8.13 6.61 -4.68
C CYS A 68 -8.64 7.64 -5.71
N TRP A 69 -8.12 7.62 -6.94
CA TRP A 69 -8.52 8.51 -8.03
C TRP A 69 -9.55 7.90 -8.98
N ASN A 70 -9.80 6.61 -8.87
CA ASN A 70 -10.70 5.85 -9.76
C ASN A 70 -11.98 5.37 -9.06
N ASP A 71 -12.39 6.02 -7.96
CA ASP A 71 -13.69 5.81 -7.28
C ASP A 71 -14.06 4.33 -7.08
N GLY A 72 -13.11 3.51 -6.61
CA GLY A 72 -13.32 2.08 -6.39
C GLY A 72 -13.40 1.23 -7.65
N VAL A 73 -12.94 1.72 -8.80
CA VAL A 73 -12.91 0.96 -10.06
C VAL A 73 -11.63 0.14 -10.19
N VAL A 74 -10.50 0.67 -9.74
CA VAL A 74 -9.20 0.01 -9.84
C VAL A 74 -8.63 -0.25 -8.44
N ALA A 75 -8.19 -1.47 -8.22
CA ALA A 75 -7.44 -1.87 -7.03
C ALA A 75 -6.08 -2.45 -7.41
N TRP A 76 -5.18 -2.43 -6.46
CA TRP A 76 -3.83 -2.97 -6.56
C TRP A 76 -3.57 -3.96 -5.44
N SER A 77 -2.72 -4.94 -5.68
CA SER A 77 -2.29 -5.88 -4.64
C SER A 77 -0.82 -6.24 -4.78
N GLY A 78 -0.21 -6.54 -3.66
CA GLY A 78 1.16 -7.01 -3.56
C GLY A 78 1.23 -8.29 -2.73
N GLY A 79 2.11 -9.21 -3.09
CA GLY A 79 2.24 -10.49 -2.42
C GLY A 79 3.67 -10.96 -2.28
N ASP A 80 3.81 -12.09 -1.57
CA ASP A 80 5.09 -12.75 -1.36
C ASP A 80 5.62 -13.44 -2.63
N ASP A 81 4.76 -13.55 -3.66
CA ASP A 81 5.15 -13.96 -5.01
C ASP A 81 5.94 -12.89 -5.79
N LEU A 82 6.38 -11.82 -5.09
CA LEU A 82 7.14 -10.69 -5.63
C LEU A 82 6.36 -9.89 -6.70
N ALA A 83 5.06 -10.07 -6.77
CA ALA A 83 4.25 -9.44 -7.80
C ALA A 83 3.44 -8.26 -7.24
N LEU A 84 3.45 -7.16 -8.00
CA LEU A 84 2.46 -6.10 -7.93
C LEU A 84 1.44 -6.36 -9.04
N LYS A 85 0.17 -6.42 -8.70
CA LYS A 85 -0.92 -6.69 -9.65
C LYS A 85 -1.99 -5.61 -9.58
N GLY A 86 -2.53 -5.21 -10.74
CA GLY A 86 -3.65 -4.27 -10.87
C GLY A 86 -4.92 -4.99 -11.31
N TRP A 87 -6.06 -4.57 -10.80
CA TRP A 87 -7.36 -5.18 -10.98
C TRP A 87 -8.40 -4.14 -11.38
N ASP A 88 -9.15 -4.38 -12.46
CA ASP A 88 -10.32 -3.58 -12.81
C ASP A 88 -11.59 -4.29 -12.26
N MET A 89 -12.26 -3.64 -11.32
CA MET A 89 -13.43 -4.20 -10.66
C MET A 89 -14.68 -4.25 -11.55
N ARG A 90 -14.65 -3.65 -12.74
CA ARG A 90 -15.70 -3.78 -13.76
C ARG A 90 -15.58 -5.08 -14.53
N MET A 91 -14.41 -5.69 -14.55
CA MET A 91 -14.20 -7.00 -15.19
C MET A 91 -14.87 -8.08 -14.34
N PRO A 92 -15.73 -8.91 -14.94
CA PRO A 92 -16.41 -9.97 -14.19
C PRO A 92 -15.43 -11.05 -13.74
N LEU A 93 -15.82 -11.76 -12.68
CA LEU A 93 -15.16 -13.02 -12.33
C LEU A 93 -15.52 -14.09 -13.37
N TYR A 94 -14.53 -14.79 -13.87
CA TYR A 94 -14.71 -15.94 -14.74
C TYR A 94 -14.17 -17.19 -14.03
N ASN A 95 -15.04 -18.16 -13.73
CA ASN A 95 -14.71 -19.34 -12.94
C ASN A 95 -14.01 -19.03 -11.60
N GLY A 96 -14.47 -18.00 -10.90
CA GLY A 96 -13.86 -17.57 -9.62
C GLY A 96 -12.50 -16.88 -9.77
N GLN A 97 -12.11 -16.50 -10.99
CA GLN A 97 -10.87 -15.80 -11.27
C GLN A 97 -11.15 -14.42 -11.87
N ARG A 98 -10.35 -13.43 -11.49
CA ARG A 98 -10.32 -12.11 -12.10
C ARG A 98 -9.04 -11.93 -12.88
N ALA A 99 -9.15 -11.47 -14.12
CA ALA A 99 -7.97 -11.13 -14.90
C ALA A 99 -7.28 -9.88 -14.36
N SER A 100 -5.98 -9.93 -14.13
CA SER A 100 -5.19 -8.76 -13.80
C SER A 100 -5.02 -7.88 -15.04
N ILE A 101 -5.19 -6.56 -14.89
CA ILE A 101 -4.91 -5.58 -15.94
C ILE A 101 -3.42 -5.18 -15.98
N PHE A 102 -2.70 -5.49 -14.92
CA PHE A 102 -1.27 -5.25 -14.79
C PHE A 102 -0.65 -6.31 -13.88
N THR A 103 0.55 -6.76 -14.21
CA THR A 103 1.34 -7.66 -13.35
C THR A 103 2.82 -7.41 -13.58
N THR A 104 3.57 -7.13 -12.50
CA THR A 104 5.04 -7.19 -12.54
C THR A 104 5.44 -8.65 -12.40
N ARG A 105 6.27 -9.15 -13.29
CA ARG A 105 6.90 -10.47 -13.15
C ARG A 105 8.38 -10.37 -13.48
N LYS A 106 9.16 -11.19 -12.82
CA LYS A 106 10.62 -11.31 -12.94
C LYS A 106 11.03 -11.88 -14.29
N TRP A 107 10.52 -11.71 -15.40
CA TRP A 107 10.86 -12.18 -16.75
C TRP A 107 9.70 -11.99 -17.74
N TYR A 108 9.69 -10.86 -18.48
CA TYR A 108 9.33 -10.88 -19.90
C TYR A 108 9.82 -9.60 -20.59
N VAL A 109 10.69 -9.84 -21.56
CA VAL A 109 11.28 -8.85 -22.47
C VAL A 109 10.22 -8.46 -23.50
N LEU A 110 9.55 -7.32 -23.35
CA LEU A 110 8.87 -6.66 -24.49
C LEU A 110 8.41 -5.21 -24.26
N MET A 111 8.65 -4.60 -23.10
CA MET A 111 8.55 -3.15 -22.94
C MET A 111 9.64 -2.63 -22.00
N THR A 112 10.13 -1.46 -22.28
CA THR A 112 11.42 -0.87 -21.90
C THR A 112 11.62 -0.55 -20.41
N TYR A 113 10.81 -1.08 -19.46
CA TYR A 113 10.93 -0.78 -18.06
C TYR A 113 10.69 -2.01 -17.18
N PHE A 114 11.72 -2.39 -16.43
CA PHE A 114 11.69 -3.53 -15.53
C PHE A 114 11.48 -3.07 -14.10
N PHE A 115 10.34 -3.46 -13.50
CA PHE A 115 10.22 -3.52 -12.05
C PHE A 115 10.37 -4.97 -11.61
N SER A 116 11.34 -5.24 -10.79
CA SER A 116 11.45 -6.49 -10.05
C SER A 116 11.59 -6.16 -8.58
N PHE A 117 10.74 -6.72 -7.76
CA PHE A 117 10.96 -6.77 -6.34
C PHE A 117 11.80 -8.01 -6.03
N GLU A 118 12.73 -7.90 -5.09
CA GLU A 118 13.53 -9.03 -4.59
C GLU A 118 12.93 -9.61 -3.31
N GLY A 119 12.01 -8.85 -2.66
CA GLY A 119 11.19 -9.26 -1.54
C GLY A 119 9.70 -9.10 -1.83
N GLY A 120 8.85 -9.68 -1.00
CA GLY A 120 7.40 -9.56 -1.12
C GLY A 120 6.93 -8.10 -1.02
N VAL A 121 5.96 -7.75 -1.85
CA VAL A 121 5.37 -6.40 -1.88
C VAL A 121 4.43 -6.24 -0.68
N THR A 122 4.82 -5.42 0.28
CA THR A 122 4.19 -5.31 1.60
C THR A 122 3.27 -4.11 1.77
N THR A 123 3.47 -3.07 0.96
CA THR A 123 2.68 -1.85 1.09
C THR A 123 2.45 -1.17 -0.25
N ILE A 124 1.24 -0.64 -0.40
CA ILE A 124 0.80 0.12 -1.57
C ILE A 124 -0.08 1.25 -1.07
N GLN A 125 0.18 2.47 -1.49
CA GLN A 125 -0.72 3.59 -1.24
C GLN A 125 -0.69 4.59 -2.39
N SER A 126 -1.86 4.89 -2.99
CA SER A 126 -1.98 6.00 -3.92
C SER A 126 -1.87 7.34 -3.19
N HIS A 127 -1.24 8.31 -3.85
CA HIS A 127 -1.05 9.63 -3.28
C HIS A 127 -2.39 10.39 -3.21
N PRO A 128 -2.79 10.94 -2.05
CA PRO A 128 -4.11 11.55 -1.87
C PRO A 128 -4.29 12.85 -2.68
N HIS A 129 -3.22 13.59 -2.96
CA HIS A 129 -3.26 14.90 -3.62
C HIS A 129 -2.68 14.90 -5.05
N LYS A 130 -2.02 13.83 -5.46
CA LYS A 130 -1.37 13.72 -6.77
C LYS A 130 -1.83 12.47 -7.50
N GLN A 131 -2.63 12.68 -8.53
CA GLN A 131 -3.04 11.58 -9.39
C GLN A 131 -1.79 10.94 -10.02
N HIS A 132 -1.76 9.60 -10.11
CA HIS A 132 -0.70 8.79 -10.70
C HIS A 132 0.58 8.60 -9.89
N TYR A 133 0.66 9.16 -8.68
CA TYR A 133 1.75 8.86 -7.76
C TYR A 133 1.34 7.78 -6.75
N TRP A 134 2.25 6.83 -6.54
CA TRP A 134 2.06 5.69 -5.67
C TRP A 134 3.30 5.46 -4.82
N ALA A 135 3.11 5.13 -3.56
CA ALA A 135 4.15 4.50 -2.76
C ALA A 135 3.92 2.99 -2.82
N VAL A 136 4.88 2.25 -3.35
CA VAL A 136 4.88 0.78 -3.41
C VAL A 136 6.22 0.31 -2.91
N GLU A 137 6.21 -0.52 -1.88
CA GLU A 137 7.42 -0.97 -1.21
C GLU A 137 7.38 -2.46 -0.93
N SER A 138 8.54 -3.01 -0.66
CA SER A 138 8.73 -4.39 -0.30
C SER A 138 9.60 -4.52 0.96
N TYR A 139 9.72 -5.71 1.48
CA TYR A 139 10.62 -5.95 2.61
C TYR A 139 12.07 -6.18 2.19
N ASP A 140 12.39 -6.16 0.90
CA ASP A 140 13.76 -6.00 0.43
C ASP A 140 14.19 -4.53 0.64
N GLU A 141 15.28 -4.27 1.29
CA GLU A 141 15.72 -2.96 1.76
C GLU A 141 15.93 -1.92 0.64
N ASN A 142 15.55 -2.20 -0.61
CA ASN A 142 16.19 -1.58 -1.76
C ASN A 142 15.30 -0.85 -2.77
N LYS A 143 13.99 -0.62 -2.58
CA LYS A 143 13.23 0.09 -3.65
C LYS A 143 11.99 0.85 -3.19
N PRO A 144 11.85 2.09 -3.65
CA PRO A 144 10.72 2.95 -3.32
C PRO A 144 9.91 3.40 -4.53
N LEU A 145 8.90 4.19 -4.24
CA LEU A 145 8.08 5.15 -4.99
C LEU A 145 7.98 5.00 -6.51
N LEU A 146 6.78 4.75 -7.00
CA LEU A 146 6.47 4.56 -8.41
C LEU A 146 5.47 5.60 -8.94
N ASP A 147 5.75 6.13 -10.13
CA ASP A 147 4.73 6.65 -11.04
C ASP A 147 4.56 5.64 -12.18
N PRO A 148 3.44 4.91 -12.28
CA PRO A 148 3.25 3.90 -13.32
C PRO A 148 3.09 4.46 -14.74
N ARG A 149 3.03 5.77 -14.90
CA ARG A 149 2.88 6.42 -16.22
C ARG A 149 4.14 7.09 -16.72
N SER A 150 4.99 7.56 -15.82
CA SER A 150 6.32 8.00 -16.20
C SER A 150 7.23 6.80 -16.29
N THR A 151 8.30 6.95 -17.04
CA THR A 151 9.44 6.03 -16.96
C THR A 151 9.70 5.74 -15.50
N PRO A 152 9.48 4.52 -15.05
CA PRO A 152 9.67 4.21 -13.65
C PRO A 152 11.15 4.34 -13.32
N SER A 153 11.52 5.52 -12.85
CA SER A 153 12.79 5.69 -12.18
C SER A 153 12.52 5.41 -10.71
N PRO A 154 13.08 4.34 -10.15
CA PRO A 154 13.05 4.20 -8.71
C PRO A 154 13.67 5.46 -8.12
N ILE A 155 12.93 6.16 -7.30
CA ILE A 155 13.47 7.26 -6.54
C ILE A 155 14.48 6.64 -5.60
N ARG A 156 15.72 7.11 -5.62
CA ARG A 156 16.91 6.53 -5.00
C ARG A 156 16.65 5.88 -3.65
N GLU A 157 17.35 4.78 -3.44
CA GLU A 157 17.60 4.09 -2.17
C GLU A 157 18.01 5.07 -1.08
N THR A 158 17.02 5.70 -0.44
CA THR A 158 17.30 6.38 0.82
C THR A 158 17.45 5.27 1.84
N GLU A 159 18.63 5.12 2.43
CA GLU A 159 18.90 4.12 3.46
C GLU A 159 18.02 4.37 4.69
N VAL A 160 16.81 3.83 4.66
CA VAL A 160 15.86 3.95 5.78
C VAL A 160 16.20 2.98 6.91
N GLY A 161 17.07 2.00 6.63
CA GLY A 161 17.66 1.11 7.63
C GLY A 161 16.88 -0.18 7.87
N GLY A 162 16.01 -0.58 6.94
CA GLY A 162 15.29 -1.85 6.99
C GLY A 162 14.21 -1.96 5.92
N GLY A 163 13.73 -3.16 5.67
CA GLY A 163 12.62 -3.43 4.76
C GLY A 163 11.36 -2.67 5.17
N ILE A 164 10.60 -2.20 4.19
CA ILE A 164 9.44 -1.34 4.46
C ILE A 164 8.18 -2.20 4.56
N TRP A 165 7.51 -2.10 5.71
CA TRP A 165 6.29 -2.86 5.98
C TRP A 165 5.02 -2.04 5.74
N ARG A 166 5.03 -0.74 6.03
CA ARG A 166 3.91 0.17 5.78
C ARG A 166 4.38 1.54 5.33
N THR A 167 3.62 2.13 4.43
CA THR A 167 3.78 3.52 3.98
C THR A 167 2.49 4.29 4.18
N LYS A 168 2.60 5.56 4.56
CA LYS A 168 1.47 6.46 4.71
C LYS A 168 1.82 7.85 4.21
N TRP A 169 1.16 8.30 3.14
CA TRP A 169 1.20 9.70 2.76
C TRP A 169 0.55 10.57 3.82
N HIS A 170 1.15 11.73 4.06
CA HIS A 170 0.53 12.72 4.95
C HIS A 170 -0.81 13.19 4.37
N PRO A 171 -1.88 13.30 5.18
CA PRO A 171 -3.20 13.66 4.67
C PRO A 171 -3.25 15.07 4.06
N ASP A 172 -2.47 16.02 4.55
CA ASP A 172 -2.52 17.43 4.18
C ASP A 172 -1.22 17.92 3.51
N GLU A 173 -0.06 17.40 3.91
CA GLU A 173 1.25 17.79 3.37
C GLU A 173 1.71 16.82 2.28
N SER A 174 1.47 17.20 1.02
CA SER A 174 1.67 16.34 -0.16
C SER A 174 3.09 15.77 -0.34
N GLN A 175 4.08 16.36 0.33
CA GLN A 175 5.48 15.93 0.19
C GLN A 175 5.96 15.05 1.34
N LYS A 176 5.11 14.70 2.30
CA LYS A 176 5.50 13.91 3.47
C LYS A 176 5.04 12.46 3.36
N LEU A 177 5.98 11.57 3.61
CA LEU A 177 5.75 10.13 3.59
C LEU A 177 6.27 9.50 4.88
N LEU A 178 5.40 8.79 5.60
CA LEU A 178 5.75 8.00 6.78
C LEU A 178 5.99 6.55 6.37
N LEU A 179 7.08 6.00 6.86
CA LEU A 179 7.49 4.62 6.61
C LEU A 179 7.65 3.87 7.93
N ALA A 180 7.14 2.65 7.99
CA ALA A 180 7.50 1.67 9.01
C ALA A 180 8.54 0.71 8.42
N CYS A 181 9.78 0.87 8.85
CA CYS A 181 10.97 0.26 8.24
C CYS A 181 11.47 -0.95 9.04
N MET A 182 10.59 -1.81 9.50
CA MET A 182 10.94 -3.01 10.27
C MET A 182 11.98 -2.70 11.37
N HIS A 183 13.17 -3.27 11.28
CA HIS A 183 14.28 -3.03 12.24
C HIS A 183 14.85 -1.61 12.17
N GLY A 184 14.62 -0.90 11.06
CA GLY A 184 14.99 0.51 10.88
C GLY A 184 14.17 1.49 11.70
N GLY A 185 13.06 1.03 12.31
CA GLY A 185 12.13 1.88 13.05
C GLY A 185 11.15 2.61 12.13
N LEU A 186 10.71 3.80 12.53
CA LEU A 186 9.84 4.62 11.71
C LEU A 186 10.60 5.83 11.17
N VAL A 187 10.28 6.22 9.95
CA VAL A 187 10.97 7.30 9.23
C VAL A 187 9.93 8.22 8.60
N VAL A 188 10.12 9.52 8.78
CA VAL A 188 9.39 10.55 8.02
C VAL A 188 10.31 11.06 6.92
N LEU A 189 9.88 10.91 5.68
CA LEU A 189 10.57 11.44 4.51
C LEU A 189 9.93 12.74 4.03
N ASP A 190 10.79 13.67 3.61
CA ASP A 190 10.43 14.78 2.75
C ASP A 190 10.71 14.39 1.29
N CYS A 191 9.73 14.52 0.43
CA CYS A 191 9.79 14.18 -0.98
C CYS A 191 9.58 15.44 -1.84
N PRO A 192 10.54 16.40 -1.84
CA PRO A 192 10.39 17.64 -2.59
C PRO A 192 10.35 17.37 -4.10
N GLY A 193 9.68 18.24 -4.84
CA GLY A 193 9.57 18.12 -6.30
C GLY A 193 8.35 17.33 -6.78
N LEU A 194 7.61 16.65 -5.90
CA LEU A 194 6.31 16.05 -6.26
C LEU A 194 5.36 17.09 -6.88
N ASP A 195 5.45 18.35 -6.45
CA ASP A 195 4.64 19.45 -6.97
C ASP A 195 5.13 19.97 -8.34
N ALA A 196 6.39 19.76 -8.69
CA ALA A 196 7.00 20.17 -9.95
C ALA A 196 6.84 19.13 -11.08
N GLY A 197 6.15 18.02 -10.84
CA GLY A 197 5.85 16.99 -11.84
C GLY A 197 6.94 15.94 -12.05
N ALA A 198 8.09 16.07 -11.40
CA ALA A 198 9.12 15.03 -11.35
C ALA A 198 9.93 15.18 -10.05
N PRO A 199 9.72 14.32 -9.05
CA PRO A 199 10.58 14.31 -7.88
C PRO A 199 12.01 13.96 -8.33
N SER A 200 12.98 14.78 -7.92
CA SER A 200 14.38 14.42 -8.10
C SER A 200 14.77 13.38 -7.05
N PRO A 201 15.29 12.23 -7.45
CA PRO A 201 15.75 11.21 -6.51
C PRO A 201 16.76 11.73 -5.48
N ASP A 202 17.57 12.71 -5.88
CA ASP A 202 18.61 13.29 -5.04
C ASP A 202 18.08 14.30 -3.99
N SER A 203 16.78 14.59 -4.01
CA SER A 203 16.17 15.59 -3.13
C SER A 203 15.43 15.00 -1.92
N MET A 204 15.15 13.70 -1.92
CA MET A 204 14.49 13.04 -0.78
C MET A 204 15.40 13.06 0.45
N ARG A 205 14.83 13.40 1.60
CA ARG A 205 15.57 13.48 2.85
C ARG A 205 14.77 12.96 4.03
N ILE A 206 15.47 12.32 4.96
CA ILE A 206 14.89 11.92 6.24
C ILE A 206 14.73 13.19 7.11
N LEU A 207 13.49 13.45 7.55
CA LEU A 207 13.19 14.52 8.48
C LEU A 207 13.31 14.07 9.92
N THR A 208 12.74 12.89 10.21
CA THR A 208 12.67 12.35 11.56
C THR A 208 12.81 10.84 11.49
N LYS A 209 13.49 10.28 12.48
CA LYS A 209 13.60 8.84 12.70
C LYS A 209 13.22 8.50 14.14
N PHE A 210 12.28 7.57 14.32
CA PHE A 210 11.84 7.09 15.62
C PHE A 210 12.18 5.63 15.80
N GLN A 211 12.89 5.29 16.88
CA GLN A 211 13.36 3.95 17.21
C GLN A 211 12.91 3.51 18.61
N GLY A 212 11.70 3.89 19.01
CA GLY A 212 11.17 3.58 20.34
C GLY A 212 10.60 2.18 20.51
N HIS A 213 10.39 1.43 19.41
CA HIS A 213 9.96 0.03 19.49
C HIS A 213 11.14 -0.89 19.81
N ASN A 214 10.90 -1.89 20.67
CA ASN A 214 11.91 -2.91 21.02
C ASN A 214 12.00 -4.03 19.96
N SER A 215 11.10 -4.02 18.98
CA SER A 215 11.05 -4.98 17.88
C SER A 215 10.70 -4.28 16.57
N ILE A 216 10.29 -5.04 15.58
CA ILE A 216 9.97 -4.57 14.22
C ILE A 216 8.87 -3.51 14.27
N ALA A 217 9.12 -2.32 13.70
CA ALA A 217 8.10 -1.31 13.45
C ALA A 217 7.13 -1.85 12.38
N TYR A 218 5.86 -2.04 12.77
CA TYR A 218 4.90 -2.79 11.97
C TYR A 218 3.81 -1.91 11.37
N GLY A 219 3.08 -1.21 12.21
CA GLY A 219 1.99 -0.32 11.82
C GLY A 219 2.29 1.13 12.10
N CYS A 220 1.80 2.01 11.24
CA CYS A 220 1.88 3.45 11.46
C CYS A 220 0.73 4.18 10.77
N ASP A 221 0.33 5.31 11.33
CA ASP A 221 -0.54 6.29 10.66
C ASP A 221 -0.29 7.70 11.23
N TRP A 222 -0.69 8.69 10.46
CA TRP A 222 -0.68 10.10 10.83
C TRP A 222 -1.88 10.45 11.71
N GLU A 223 -1.71 11.41 12.57
CA GLU A 223 -2.85 12.10 13.19
C GLU A 223 -3.74 12.69 12.11
N ARG A 224 -5.05 12.58 12.32
CA ARG A 224 -6.05 13.15 11.43
C ARG A 224 -6.83 14.21 12.17
N GLY A 225 -7.16 15.31 11.51
CA GLY A 225 -7.91 16.43 12.07
C GLY A 225 -7.07 17.69 12.16
N SER A 226 -7.14 18.43 13.26
CA SER A 226 -6.40 19.70 13.36
C SER A 226 -4.89 19.44 13.56
N PRO A 227 -4.02 19.85 12.64
CA PRO A 227 -2.62 19.42 12.60
C PRO A 227 -1.70 20.16 13.58
N GLN A 228 -2.20 20.60 14.73
CA GLN A 228 -1.41 21.43 15.65
C GLN A 228 -0.31 20.67 16.38
N ASP A 229 -0.45 19.36 16.52
CA ASP A 229 0.48 18.57 17.32
C ASP A 229 1.45 17.70 16.53
N HIS A 230 1.24 17.51 15.22
CA HIS A 230 2.10 16.69 14.34
C HIS A 230 2.35 15.30 14.94
N LEU A 231 1.28 14.60 15.37
CA LEU A 231 1.39 13.30 16.00
C LEU A 231 1.42 12.18 14.98
N ILE A 232 2.21 11.17 15.30
CA ILE A 232 2.26 9.88 14.62
C ILE A 232 1.91 8.80 15.63
N TYR A 233 1.08 7.86 15.17
CA TYR A 233 0.75 6.64 15.88
C TYR A 233 1.53 5.49 15.27
N SER A 234 2.19 4.69 16.08
CA SER A 234 2.94 3.53 15.62
C SER A 234 2.76 2.34 16.54
N CYS A 235 2.81 1.13 15.98
CA CYS A 235 2.71 -0.08 16.76
C CYS A 235 3.66 -1.16 16.25
N SER A 236 4.05 -2.05 17.17
CA SER A 236 4.78 -3.26 16.88
C SER A 236 4.00 -4.46 17.40
N PHE A 237 3.86 -5.47 16.56
CA PHE A 237 3.19 -6.72 16.92
C PHE A 237 4.00 -7.52 17.93
N TYR A 238 5.32 -7.62 17.72
CA TYR A 238 6.18 -8.52 18.47
C TYR A 238 6.53 -8.05 19.89
N ASP A 239 6.54 -6.74 20.12
CA ASP A 239 6.72 -6.18 21.47
C ASP A 239 5.40 -5.73 22.11
N ALA A 240 4.27 -5.95 21.39
CA ALA A 240 2.91 -5.60 21.83
C ALA A 240 2.80 -4.13 22.30
N SER A 241 3.56 -3.22 21.69
CA SER A 241 3.61 -1.82 22.06
C SER A 241 2.96 -0.90 21.04
N MET A 242 2.43 0.22 21.53
CA MET A 242 1.96 1.34 20.74
C MET A 242 2.62 2.62 21.26
N HIS A 243 3.10 3.44 20.35
CA HIS A 243 3.68 4.74 20.66
C HIS A 243 2.92 5.87 19.96
N ILE A 244 2.87 7.01 20.63
CA ILE A 244 2.42 8.29 20.08
C ILE A 244 3.59 9.25 20.21
N TRP A 245 4.01 9.84 19.10
CA TRP A 245 5.20 10.69 19.06
C TRP A 245 5.03 11.84 18.08
N LYS A 246 5.84 12.88 18.22
CA LYS A 246 5.85 14.06 17.33
C LYS A 246 6.98 13.95 16.31
N TRP A 247 6.72 14.50 15.12
CA TRP A 247 7.69 14.55 14.03
C TRP A 247 8.03 15.99 13.62
#